data_144b8c9733f5fe30b0cc07b08d8ad9b9
#
_entry.id   144b8c9733f5fe30b0cc07b08d8ad9b9
#
_cell.length_a   1.000
_cell.length_b   1.000
_cell.length_c   1.000
_cell.angle_alpha   90.00
_cell.angle_beta   90.00
_cell.angle_gamma   90.00
#
_symmetry.space_group_name_H-M   'P 1'
#
loop_
_entity.id
_entity.type
_entity.pdbx_description
1 polymer ?
#
loop_
_entity_poly.entity_id
_entity_poly.type
_entity_poly.pdbx_seq_one_letter_code
_entity_poly.pdbx_strand_id
1 'polypeptide(L)'
;MDPVIGESWKEVLKEEFGKPYFPALKAFLLEEKKRYRVFPPGGQIFNAFNHTPFDRVKVVLLGQDPYHGAGQAHGLCFSVPPGVPKPPSLINIFKELKQDLGVPEPVTGDLTRWADRGVLLLNAILTVRENQAASHHNRGWENFTDEAIRQLSERQSGLVFLLWGNYAIAKRSLIDESKHLILTTVHPSPLSVTRGFFGCRHFSKTNDYLVRQGLEPIDWSLS
;
A
#
# COMPACT_ATOMS: atom_id res chain seq x y z
N MET A 1 -17.77 -16.47 -1.16
CA MET A 1 -17.36 -15.50 -2.19
C MET A 1 -15.85 -15.62 -2.29
N ASP A 2 -15.34 -16.00 -3.45
CA ASP A 2 -13.89 -16.12 -3.64
C ASP A 2 -13.27 -14.73 -3.79
N PRO A 3 -12.06 -14.50 -3.29
CA PRO A 3 -11.40 -13.22 -3.42
C PRO A 3 -11.14 -12.89 -4.90
N VAL A 4 -11.51 -11.68 -5.31
CA VAL A 4 -11.20 -11.16 -6.65
C VAL A 4 -9.81 -10.54 -6.59
N ILE A 5 -8.80 -11.40 -6.73
CA ILE A 5 -7.38 -11.03 -6.73
C ILE A 5 -6.74 -11.46 -8.04
N GLY A 6 -5.78 -10.67 -8.55
CA GLY A 6 -5.06 -10.98 -9.80
C GLY A 6 -4.39 -12.35 -9.79
N GLU A 7 -4.38 -13.04 -10.95
CA GLU A 7 -3.94 -14.43 -11.06
C GLU A 7 -2.51 -14.67 -10.56
N SER A 8 -1.56 -13.75 -10.84
CA SER A 8 -0.18 -13.87 -10.36
C SER A 8 -0.10 -13.91 -8.84
N TRP A 9 -0.88 -13.07 -8.16
CA TRP A 9 -0.96 -13.06 -6.70
C TRP A 9 -1.75 -14.23 -6.14
N LYS A 10 -2.80 -14.66 -6.84
CA LYS A 10 -3.59 -15.83 -6.45
C LYS A 10 -2.74 -17.08 -6.41
N GLU A 11 -1.86 -17.28 -7.39
CA GLU A 11 -0.91 -18.40 -7.40
C GLU A 11 0.14 -18.28 -6.29
N VAL A 12 0.68 -17.09 -6.07
CA VAL A 12 1.70 -16.85 -5.02
C VAL A 12 1.15 -17.06 -3.62
N LEU A 13 -0.10 -16.65 -3.38
CA LEU A 13 -0.75 -16.66 -2.07
C LEU A 13 -1.78 -17.80 -1.91
N LYS A 14 -1.78 -18.79 -2.81
CA LYS A 14 -2.79 -19.86 -2.82
C LYS A 14 -2.91 -20.62 -1.50
N GLU A 15 -1.80 -20.83 -0.80
CA GLU A 15 -1.80 -21.54 0.48
C GLU A 15 -2.48 -20.72 1.59
N GLU A 16 -2.40 -19.40 1.51
CA GLU A 16 -3.01 -18.50 2.50
C GLU A 16 -4.54 -18.64 2.55
N PHE A 17 -5.17 -18.89 1.40
CA PHE A 17 -6.62 -19.07 1.33
C PHE A 17 -7.11 -20.34 2.05
N GLY A 18 -6.22 -21.32 2.26
CA GLY A 18 -6.51 -22.56 3.00
C GLY A 18 -6.16 -22.50 4.49
N LYS A 19 -5.41 -21.51 4.95
CA LYS A 19 -5.01 -21.36 6.35
C LYS A 19 -6.21 -21.00 7.24
N PRO A 20 -6.28 -21.51 8.49
CA PRO A 20 -7.45 -21.32 9.37
C PRO A 20 -7.89 -19.88 9.59
N TYR A 21 -6.95 -18.93 9.54
CA TYR A 21 -7.28 -17.51 9.73
C TYR A 21 -8.10 -16.92 8.58
N PHE A 22 -7.94 -17.42 7.34
CA PHE A 22 -8.58 -16.82 6.18
C PHE A 22 -10.10 -17.08 6.14
N PRO A 23 -10.61 -18.32 6.35
CA PRO A 23 -12.03 -18.54 6.55
C PRO A 23 -12.62 -17.77 7.74
N ALA A 24 -11.85 -17.64 8.86
CA ALA A 24 -12.29 -16.87 10.02
C ALA A 24 -12.41 -15.37 9.69
N LEU A 25 -11.45 -14.80 8.95
CA LEU A 25 -11.50 -13.44 8.43
C LEU A 25 -12.71 -13.23 7.51
N LYS A 26 -12.97 -14.18 6.60
CA LYS A 26 -14.13 -14.12 5.69
C LYS A 26 -15.45 -14.12 6.47
N ALA A 27 -15.59 -14.99 7.46
CA ALA A 27 -16.76 -15.05 8.34
C ALA A 27 -16.94 -13.73 9.10
N PHE A 28 -15.87 -13.19 9.69
CA PHE A 28 -15.86 -11.90 10.35
C PHE A 28 -16.36 -10.79 9.42
N LEU A 29 -15.82 -10.68 8.20
CA LEU A 29 -16.23 -9.64 7.25
C LEU A 29 -17.69 -9.77 6.79
N LEU A 30 -18.22 -10.98 6.70
CA LEU A 30 -19.63 -11.20 6.39
C LEU A 30 -20.53 -10.69 7.52
N GLU A 31 -20.17 -10.92 8.79
CA GLU A 31 -20.92 -10.40 9.94
C GLU A 31 -20.78 -8.88 10.07
N GLU A 32 -19.58 -8.34 9.82
CA GLU A 32 -19.35 -6.90 9.81
C GLU A 32 -20.28 -6.17 8.83
N LYS A 33 -20.37 -6.67 7.59
CA LYS A 33 -21.20 -6.08 6.53
C LYS A 33 -22.69 -6.11 6.79
N LYS A 34 -23.17 -6.98 7.70
CA LYS A 34 -24.58 -6.98 8.12
C LYS A 34 -24.91 -5.82 9.06
N ARG A 35 -23.92 -5.30 9.77
CA ARG A 35 -24.10 -4.33 10.87
C ARG A 35 -23.51 -2.96 10.57
N TYR A 36 -22.48 -2.91 9.73
CA TYR A 36 -21.69 -1.72 9.49
C TYR A 36 -21.41 -1.53 8.00
N ARG A 37 -21.17 -0.29 7.61
CA ARG A 37 -20.53 0.01 6.33
C ARG A 37 -19.05 -0.30 6.47
N VAL A 38 -18.52 -1.09 5.56
CA VAL A 38 -17.12 -1.52 5.52
C VAL A 38 -16.48 -0.99 4.24
N PHE A 39 -15.31 -0.39 4.37
CA PHE A 39 -14.53 0.15 3.28
C PHE A 39 -13.22 -0.62 3.07
N PRO A 40 -12.70 -0.65 1.83
CA PRO A 40 -13.34 -0.23 0.58
C PRO A 40 -14.50 -1.17 0.21
N PRO A 41 -15.28 -0.83 -0.86
CA PRO A 41 -16.27 -1.76 -1.42
C PRO A 41 -15.66 -3.10 -1.77
N GLY A 42 -16.44 -4.19 -1.64
CA GLY A 42 -15.94 -5.57 -1.72
C GLY A 42 -15.11 -5.89 -2.97
N GLY A 43 -15.51 -5.35 -4.14
CA GLY A 43 -14.76 -5.53 -5.39
C GLY A 43 -13.41 -4.77 -5.45
N GLN A 44 -13.15 -3.88 -4.50
CA GLN A 44 -11.94 -3.04 -4.47
C GLN A 44 -10.94 -3.44 -3.37
N ILE A 45 -11.26 -4.42 -2.52
CA ILE A 45 -10.41 -4.83 -1.39
C ILE A 45 -9.00 -5.21 -1.86
N PHE A 46 -8.90 -5.88 -3.01
CA PHE A 46 -7.63 -6.38 -3.57
C PHE A 46 -7.07 -5.51 -4.70
N ASN A 47 -7.50 -4.24 -4.83
CA ASN A 47 -7.05 -3.38 -5.94
C ASN A 47 -5.54 -3.20 -6.01
N ALA A 48 -4.83 -3.12 -4.88
CA ALA A 48 -3.37 -3.06 -4.89
C ALA A 48 -2.75 -4.25 -5.65
N PHE A 49 -3.25 -5.45 -5.40
CA PHE A 49 -2.81 -6.68 -6.07
C PHE A 49 -3.28 -6.77 -7.51
N ASN A 50 -4.46 -6.22 -7.82
CA ASN A 50 -5.04 -6.26 -9.16
C ASN A 50 -4.33 -5.30 -10.12
N HIS A 51 -3.93 -4.11 -9.65
CA HIS A 51 -3.22 -3.12 -10.45
C HIS A 51 -1.72 -3.41 -10.58
N THR A 52 -1.13 -4.06 -9.57
CA THR A 52 0.31 -4.35 -9.57
C THR A 52 0.53 -5.87 -9.48
N PRO A 53 0.58 -6.59 -10.62
CA PRO A 53 0.90 -8.02 -10.66
C PRO A 53 2.22 -8.34 -9.95
N PHE A 54 2.34 -9.53 -9.37
CA PHE A 54 3.48 -9.95 -8.55
C PHE A 54 4.84 -9.74 -9.24
N ASP A 55 4.94 -10.14 -10.48
CA ASP A 55 6.14 -10.05 -11.33
C ASP A 55 6.45 -8.64 -11.84
N ARG A 56 5.51 -7.70 -11.67
CA ARG A 56 5.67 -6.30 -12.08
C ARG A 56 5.93 -5.35 -10.91
N VAL A 57 5.97 -5.84 -9.69
CA VAL A 57 6.30 -5.01 -8.52
C VAL A 57 7.74 -4.53 -8.63
N LYS A 58 7.94 -3.22 -8.51
CA LYS A 58 9.24 -2.56 -8.39
C LYS A 58 9.40 -1.89 -7.04
N VAL A 59 8.30 -1.33 -6.51
CA VAL A 59 8.25 -0.59 -5.27
C VAL A 59 7.08 -1.08 -4.43
N VAL A 60 7.27 -1.23 -3.14
CA VAL A 60 6.20 -1.48 -2.16
C VAL A 60 6.08 -0.25 -1.28
N LEU A 61 4.94 0.42 -1.32
CA LEU A 61 4.57 1.46 -0.37
C LEU A 61 3.55 0.87 0.60
N LEU A 62 3.91 0.82 1.89
CA LEU A 62 3.09 0.18 2.90
C LEU A 62 2.33 1.21 3.73
N GLY A 63 1.00 1.16 3.66
CA GLY A 63 0.08 1.85 4.56
C GLY A 63 -0.39 0.95 5.71
N GLN A 64 -1.13 1.51 6.65
CA GLN A 64 -1.66 0.76 7.80
C GLN A 64 -3.03 0.17 7.47
N ASP A 65 -4.07 0.99 7.43
CA ASP A 65 -5.45 0.62 7.13
C ASP A 65 -6.09 1.62 6.14
N PRO A 66 -7.20 1.26 5.48
CA PRO A 66 -7.86 2.15 4.53
C PRO A 66 -8.40 3.41 5.22
N TYR A 67 -8.59 4.47 4.45
CA TYR A 67 -9.40 5.60 4.90
C TYR A 67 -10.80 5.13 5.30
N HIS A 68 -11.28 5.61 6.45
CA HIS A 68 -12.56 5.21 7.01
C HIS A 68 -13.72 6.18 6.71
N GLY A 69 -13.45 7.26 5.99
CA GLY A 69 -14.48 8.18 5.49
C GLY A 69 -15.18 7.63 4.25
N ALA A 70 -16.47 7.92 4.12
CA ALA A 70 -17.26 7.47 2.98
C ALA A 70 -16.66 7.92 1.64
N GLY A 71 -16.53 6.99 0.69
CA GLY A 71 -16.03 7.27 -0.66
C GLY A 71 -14.52 7.51 -0.79
N GLN A 72 -13.74 7.41 0.30
CA GLN A 72 -12.30 7.67 0.25
C GLN A 72 -11.47 6.45 -0.13
N ALA A 73 -11.73 5.30 0.49
CA ALA A 73 -10.96 4.09 0.25
C ALA A 73 -11.40 3.37 -1.04
N HIS A 74 -10.41 3.00 -1.87
CA HIS A 74 -10.65 2.20 -3.08
C HIS A 74 -9.62 1.08 -3.27
N GLY A 75 -8.96 0.65 -2.18
CA GLY A 75 -8.07 -0.50 -2.15
C GLY A 75 -6.60 -0.22 -2.48
N LEU A 76 -6.21 1.06 -2.57
CA LEU A 76 -4.83 1.52 -2.75
C LEU A 76 -4.45 2.41 -1.57
N CYS A 77 -3.35 2.11 -0.87
CA CYS A 77 -2.95 2.90 0.30
C CYS A 77 -2.65 4.37 -0.08
N PHE A 78 -3.02 5.31 0.80
CA PHE A 78 -2.92 6.76 0.64
C PHE A 78 -3.76 7.37 -0.49
N SER A 79 -4.31 6.57 -1.39
CA SER A 79 -5.05 6.99 -2.57
C SER A 79 -6.53 7.25 -2.28
N VAL A 80 -7.12 8.20 -3.00
CA VAL A 80 -8.57 8.44 -3.01
C VAL A 80 -9.07 8.49 -4.46
N PRO A 81 -10.33 8.12 -4.74
CA PRO A 81 -10.89 8.20 -6.09
C PRO A 81 -10.85 9.62 -6.69
N PRO A 82 -10.93 9.76 -8.03
CA PRO A 82 -11.06 11.07 -8.68
C PRO A 82 -12.23 11.87 -8.11
N GLY A 83 -12.02 13.18 -7.90
CA GLY A 83 -13.04 14.09 -7.37
C GLY A 83 -13.19 14.05 -5.84
N VAL A 84 -12.55 13.14 -5.16
CA VAL A 84 -12.52 13.11 -3.68
C VAL A 84 -11.41 14.05 -3.18
N PRO A 85 -11.67 14.89 -2.16
CA PRO A 85 -10.65 15.74 -1.56
C PRO A 85 -9.44 14.95 -1.06
N LYS A 86 -8.24 15.43 -1.38
CA LYS A 86 -6.99 14.79 -0.93
C LYS A 86 -6.87 14.83 0.59
N PRO A 87 -6.70 13.68 1.27
CA PRO A 87 -6.45 13.65 2.71
C PRO A 87 -5.11 14.32 3.07
N PRO A 88 -4.94 14.83 4.31
CA PRO A 88 -3.75 15.57 4.72
C PRO A 88 -2.42 14.83 4.50
N SER A 89 -2.38 13.51 4.74
CA SER A 89 -1.18 12.70 4.48
C SER A 89 -0.81 12.68 3.01
N LEU A 90 -1.80 12.56 2.11
CA LEU A 90 -1.56 12.56 0.66
C LEU A 90 -1.08 13.94 0.16
N ILE A 91 -1.63 15.03 0.71
CA ILE A 91 -1.15 16.38 0.43
C ILE A 91 0.34 16.50 0.80
N ASN A 92 0.73 15.97 1.94
CA ASN A 92 2.14 15.99 2.39
C ASN A 92 3.04 15.13 1.51
N ILE A 93 2.55 13.98 1.04
CA ILE A 93 3.26 13.13 0.06
C ILE A 93 3.54 13.92 -1.23
N PHE A 94 2.54 14.63 -1.76
CA PHE A 94 2.71 15.45 -2.98
C PHE A 94 3.64 16.66 -2.76
N LYS A 95 3.64 17.28 -1.57
CA LYS A 95 4.59 18.33 -1.24
C LYS A 95 6.04 17.81 -1.25
N GLU A 96 6.28 16.65 -0.65
CA GLU A 96 7.61 16.01 -0.68
C GLU A 96 8.00 15.63 -2.12
N LEU A 97 7.08 15.04 -2.90
CA LEU A 97 7.31 14.69 -4.29
C LEU A 97 7.72 15.92 -5.13
N LYS A 98 7.02 17.04 -4.95
CA LYS A 98 7.36 18.31 -5.61
C LYS A 98 8.74 18.83 -5.18
N GLN A 99 9.06 18.75 -3.90
CA GLN A 99 10.35 19.19 -3.36
C GLN A 99 11.50 18.31 -3.85
N ASP A 100 11.29 17.00 -3.93
CA ASP A 100 12.32 16.02 -4.29
C ASP A 100 12.59 15.96 -5.81
N LEU A 101 11.54 15.91 -6.62
CA LEU A 101 11.62 15.67 -8.07
C LEU A 101 11.12 16.82 -8.94
N GLY A 102 10.58 17.89 -8.37
CA GLY A 102 10.00 18.99 -9.13
C GLY A 102 8.65 18.65 -9.80
N VAL A 103 8.09 17.48 -9.52
CA VAL A 103 6.78 17.07 -10.08
C VAL A 103 5.70 18.01 -9.58
N PRO A 104 4.92 18.66 -10.46
CA PRO A 104 3.83 19.55 -10.05
C PRO A 104 2.82 18.80 -9.17
N GLU A 105 2.22 19.50 -8.20
CA GLU A 105 1.19 18.91 -7.36
C GLU A 105 0.00 18.47 -8.23
N PRO A 106 -0.38 17.17 -8.18
CA PRO A 106 -1.48 16.67 -9.00
C PRO A 106 -2.84 17.25 -8.58
N VAL A 107 -3.73 17.42 -9.55
CA VAL A 107 -5.13 17.80 -9.27
C VAL A 107 -5.87 16.65 -8.60
N THR A 108 -5.63 15.42 -9.07
CA THR A 108 -6.25 14.20 -8.52
C THR A 108 -5.49 13.67 -7.30
N GLY A 109 -6.22 12.96 -6.41
CA GLY A 109 -5.66 12.15 -5.34
C GLY A 109 -5.61 10.66 -5.69
N ASP A 110 -5.94 10.29 -6.93
CA ASP A 110 -5.95 8.92 -7.40
C ASP A 110 -4.55 8.48 -7.84
N LEU A 111 -3.98 7.52 -7.09
CA LEU A 111 -2.65 6.97 -7.31
C LEU A 111 -2.64 5.71 -8.21
N THR A 112 -3.74 5.38 -8.88
CA THR A 112 -3.84 4.19 -9.74
C THR A 112 -2.71 4.13 -10.77
N ARG A 113 -2.30 5.27 -11.34
CA ARG A 113 -1.15 5.32 -12.26
C ARG A 113 0.17 4.86 -11.63
N TRP A 114 0.39 5.13 -10.33
CA TRP A 114 1.57 4.60 -9.65
C TRP A 114 1.49 3.07 -9.54
N ALA A 115 0.29 2.56 -9.19
CA ALA A 115 0.08 1.11 -9.11
C ALA A 115 0.33 0.42 -10.45
N ASP A 116 -0.21 0.97 -11.55
CA ASP A 116 -0.03 0.45 -12.91
C ASP A 116 1.44 0.50 -13.39
N ARG A 117 2.27 1.39 -12.79
CA ARG A 117 3.71 1.53 -13.07
C ARG A 117 4.61 0.67 -12.19
N GLY A 118 4.03 -0.19 -11.36
CA GLY A 118 4.78 -1.15 -10.53
C GLY A 118 4.97 -0.75 -9.07
N VAL A 119 4.19 0.23 -8.57
CA VAL A 119 4.17 0.59 -7.15
C VAL A 119 3.03 -0.16 -6.47
N LEU A 120 3.33 -1.21 -5.71
CA LEU A 120 2.33 -1.91 -4.89
C LEU A 120 1.92 -1.00 -3.72
N LEU A 121 0.74 -0.39 -3.85
CA LEU A 121 0.16 0.51 -2.84
C LEU A 121 -0.64 -0.31 -1.81
N LEU A 122 0.06 -0.99 -0.92
CA LEU A 122 -0.51 -2.01 -0.03
C LEU A 122 -0.82 -1.43 1.37
N ASN A 123 -2.05 -1.59 1.85
CA ASN A 123 -2.33 -1.48 3.28
C ASN A 123 -2.07 -2.82 3.98
N ALA A 124 -1.56 -2.79 5.20
CA ALA A 124 -1.39 -4.01 6.01
C ALA A 124 -2.73 -4.62 6.40
N ILE A 125 -3.76 -3.79 6.57
CA ILE A 125 -5.15 -4.17 6.84
C ILE A 125 -5.99 -3.68 5.67
N LEU A 126 -6.72 -4.59 5.01
CA LEU A 126 -7.37 -4.27 3.75
C LEU A 126 -8.81 -3.74 3.89
N THR A 127 -9.37 -3.75 5.09
CA THR A 127 -10.73 -3.27 5.34
C THR A 127 -10.85 -2.50 6.65
N VAL A 128 -11.86 -1.64 6.74
CA VAL A 128 -12.14 -0.83 7.94
C VAL A 128 -13.63 -0.52 8.03
N ARG A 129 -14.19 -0.33 9.23
CA ARG A 129 -15.54 0.23 9.43
C ARG A 129 -15.58 1.71 9.14
N GLU A 130 -16.71 2.17 8.63
CA GLU A 130 -16.98 3.60 8.49
C GLU A 130 -16.74 4.34 9.81
N ASN A 131 -15.96 5.43 9.75
CA ASN A 131 -15.62 6.32 10.86
C ASN A 131 -14.91 5.66 12.06
N GLN A 132 -14.36 4.45 11.90
CA GLN A 132 -13.70 3.72 12.99
C GLN A 132 -12.32 3.20 12.52
N ALA A 133 -11.31 4.07 12.57
CA ALA A 133 -9.92 3.69 12.30
C ALA A 133 -9.50 2.46 13.12
N ALA A 134 -8.66 1.61 12.55
CA ALA A 134 -8.13 0.40 13.19
C ALA A 134 -9.16 -0.66 13.61
N SER A 135 -10.43 -0.53 13.21
CA SER A 135 -11.51 -1.43 13.65
C SER A 135 -11.34 -2.90 13.23
N HIS A 136 -10.55 -3.17 12.20
CA HIS A 136 -10.27 -4.53 11.70
C HIS A 136 -8.86 -5.04 12.00
N HIS A 137 -8.14 -4.41 12.96
CA HIS A 137 -6.85 -4.89 13.43
C HIS A 137 -6.97 -6.29 14.04
N ASN A 138 -5.94 -7.11 13.86
CA ASN A 138 -5.84 -8.47 14.41
C ASN A 138 -7.01 -9.39 14.03
N ARG A 139 -7.55 -9.20 12.81
CA ARG A 139 -8.63 -10.04 12.26
C ARG A 139 -8.14 -10.99 11.16
N GLY A 140 -6.83 -10.98 10.86
CA GLY A 140 -6.21 -11.89 9.91
C GLY A 140 -5.67 -11.21 8.64
N TRP A 141 -5.98 -9.94 8.38
CA TRP A 141 -5.41 -9.22 7.24
C TRP A 141 -3.90 -9.12 7.32
N GLU A 142 -3.35 -8.88 8.52
CA GLU A 142 -1.92 -8.76 8.73
C GLU A 142 -1.18 -10.06 8.34
N ASN A 143 -1.76 -11.22 8.64
CA ASN A 143 -1.18 -12.50 8.24
C ASN A 143 -1.06 -12.60 6.71
N PHE A 144 -2.14 -12.23 6.01
CA PHE A 144 -2.19 -12.29 4.56
C PHE A 144 -1.21 -11.31 3.89
N THR A 145 -1.19 -10.07 4.34
CA THR A 145 -0.33 -9.03 3.77
C THR A 145 1.14 -9.20 4.16
N ASP A 146 1.42 -9.70 5.36
CA ASP A 146 2.78 -10.06 5.78
C ASP A 146 3.34 -11.19 4.91
N GLU A 147 2.52 -12.17 4.55
CA GLU A 147 2.94 -13.22 3.62
C GLU A 147 3.19 -12.66 2.22
N ALA A 148 2.37 -11.74 1.74
CA ALA A 148 2.62 -11.08 0.45
C ALA A 148 3.99 -10.36 0.45
N ILE A 149 4.35 -9.68 1.54
CA ILE A 149 5.66 -9.03 1.70
C ILE A 149 6.78 -10.07 1.72
N ARG A 150 6.64 -11.19 2.45
CA ARG A 150 7.65 -12.27 2.48
C ARG A 150 7.85 -12.88 1.11
N GLN A 151 6.78 -13.20 0.38
CA GLN A 151 6.86 -13.76 -0.95
C GLN A 151 7.58 -12.83 -1.94
N LEU A 152 7.34 -11.52 -1.87
CA LEU A 152 8.10 -10.54 -2.64
C LEU A 152 9.59 -10.56 -2.25
N SER A 153 9.87 -10.53 -0.96
CA SER A 153 11.24 -10.51 -0.44
C SER A 153 12.02 -11.78 -0.79
N GLU A 154 11.38 -12.93 -0.77
CA GLU A 154 12.03 -14.21 -1.04
C GLU A 154 12.23 -14.46 -2.53
N ARG A 155 11.21 -14.17 -3.35
CA ARG A 155 11.14 -14.60 -4.75
C ARG A 155 11.55 -13.54 -5.76
N GLN A 156 11.69 -12.28 -5.33
CA GLN A 156 12.14 -11.17 -6.16
C GLN A 156 13.51 -10.65 -5.67
N SER A 157 14.10 -9.74 -6.41
CA SER A 157 15.31 -9.01 -6.02
C SER A 157 15.28 -7.59 -6.58
N GLY A 158 16.02 -6.68 -5.97
CA GLY A 158 16.09 -5.30 -6.45
C GLY A 158 14.83 -4.46 -6.21
N LEU A 159 13.93 -4.89 -5.32
CA LEU A 159 12.75 -4.10 -4.95
C LEU A 159 13.10 -2.96 -4.01
N VAL A 160 12.25 -1.94 -3.97
CA VAL A 160 12.32 -0.85 -3.00
C VAL A 160 11.11 -0.92 -2.07
N PHE A 161 11.35 -0.91 -0.76
CA PHE A 161 10.30 -0.86 0.26
C PHE A 161 10.28 0.52 0.92
N LEU A 162 9.17 1.24 0.79
CA LEU A 162 8.91 2.53 1.41
C LEU A 162 8.10 2.30 2.69
N LEU A 163 8.76 2.38 3.84
CA LEU A 163 8.17 2.13 5.15
C LEU A 163 8.06 3.44 5.92
N TRP A 164 6.88 4.05 5.90
CA TRP A 164 6.59 5.34 6.50
C TRP A 164 5.81 5.23 7.80
N GLY A 165 6.47 5.57 8.91
CA GLY A 165 5.95 5.48 10.27
C GLY A 165 6.18 4.13 10.93
N ASN A 166 6.08 4.11 12.25
CA ASN A 166 6.47 2.96 13.08
C ASN A 166 5.75 1.66 12.72
N TYR A 167 4.47 1.74 12.34
CA TYR A 167 3.71 0.56 11.96
C TYR A 167 4.29 -0.12 10.70
N ALA A 168 4.59 0.67 9.68
CA ALA A 168 5.21 0.15 8.46
C ALA A 168 6.66 -0.31 8.73
N ILE A 169 7.43 0.46 9.51
CA ILE A 169 8.83 0.13 9.86
C ILE A 169 8.92 -1.20 10.61
N ALA A 170 7.93 -1.56 11.43
CA ALA A 170 7.89 -2.85 12.14
C ALA A 170 7.86 -4.06 11.17
N LYS A 171 7.45 -3.85 9.90
CA LYS A 171 7.44 -4.91 8.87
C LYS A 171 8.83 -5.14 8.23
N ARG A 172 9.84 -4.33 8.57
CA ARG A 172 11.21 -4.47 8.07
C ARG A 172 11.78 -5.88 8.29
N SER A 173 11.43 -6.54 9.40
CA SER A 173 11.87 -7.91 9.71
C SER A 173 11.39 -8.99 8.74
N LEU A 174 10.43 -8.67 7.87
CA LEU A 174 9.92 -9.56 6.82
C LEU A 174 10.72 -9.47 5.52
N ILE A 175 11.68 -8.53 5.43
CA ILE A 175 12.35 -8.14 4.18
C ILE A 175 13.84 -8.46 4.27
N ASP A 176 14.36 -9.14 3.26
CA ASP A 176 15.79 -9.41 3.10
C ASP A 176 16.53 -8.17 2.58
N GLU A 177 17.19 -7.46 3.48
CA GLU A 177 17.93 -6.22 3.17
C GLU A 177 19.16 -6.46 2.28
N SER A 178 19.61 -7.69 2.12
CA SER A 178 20.71 -8.02 1.20
C SER A 178 20.26 -8.01 -0.27
N LYS A 179 18.95 -8.15 -0.51
CA LYS A 179 18.35 -8.21 -1.86
C LYS A 179 17.61 -6.94 -2.24
N HIS A 180 17.16 -6.15 -1.28
CA HIS A 180 16.22 -5.05 -1.48
C HIS A 180 16.66 -3.77 -0.81
N LEU A 181 16.22 -2.63 -1.35
CA LEU A 181 16.40 -1.33 -0.69
C LEU A 181 15.21 -1.06 0.25
N ILE A 182 15.52 -0.76 1.51
CA ILE A 182 14.51 -0.32 2.48
C ILE A 182 14.74 1.16 2.80
N LEU A 183 13.74 2.00 2.57
CA LEU A 183 13.74 3.42 2.91
C LEU A 183 12.72 3.68 4.02
N THR A 184 13.18 4.18 5.14
CA THR A 184 12.35 4.43 6.33
C THR A 184 12.31 5.92 6.68
N THR A 185 11.13 6.41 7.05
CA THR A 185 10.95 7.75 7.62
C THR A 185 9.68 7.78 8.49
N VAL A 186 9.39 8.91 9.10
CA VAL A 186 8.16 9.12 9.85
C VAL A 186 6.93 9.10 8.93
N HIS A 187 5.74 8.90 9.51
CA HIS A 187 4.49 8.91 8.74
C HIS A 187 4.20 10.31 8.14
N PRO A 188 3.63 10.42 6.92
CA PRO A 188 3.33 11.70 6.28
C PRO A 188 2.17 12.48 6.90
N SER A 189 1.55 12.00 7.99
CA SER A 189 0.48 12.71 8.67
C SER A 189 0.92 14.07 9.23
N PRO A 190 0.03 15.05 9.37
CA PRO A 190 0.36 16.35 9.97
C PRO A 190 1.00 16.24 11.36
N LEU A 191 0.71 15.17 12.11
CA LEU A 191 1.25 14.94 13.46
C LEU A 191 2.75 14.60 13.48
N SER A 192 3.32 14.16 12.35
CA SER A 192 4.69 13.65 12.30
C SER A 192 5.52 14.18 11.13
N VAL A 193 4.91 14.71 10.10
CA VAL A 193 5.55 15.05 8.82
C VAL A 193 6.80 15.94 8.96
N THR A 194 6.77 16.92 9.88
CA THR A 194 7.88 17.84 10.13
C THR A 194 9.09 17.21 10.85
N ARG A 195 8.91 15.99 11.37
CA ARG A 195 9.96 15.27 12.10
C ARG A 195 10.85 14.41 11.20
N GLY A 196 10.84 14.64 9.86
CA GLY A 196 11.75 13.98 8.93
C GLY A 196 11.11 13.38 7.68
N PHE A 197 9.80 13.57 7.44
CA PHE A 197 9.20 13.18 6.18
C PHE A 197 9.59 14.14 5.07
N PHE A 198 9.44 15.45 5.29
CA PHE A 198 9.94 16.45 4.34
C PHE A 198 11.45 16.41 4.25
N GLY A 199 11.97 16.31 3.02
CA GLY A 199 13.39 16.18 2.73
C GLY A 199 13.93 14.74 2.82
N CYS A 200 13.07 13.73 3.02
CA CYS A 200 13.49 12.32 3.03
C CYS A 200 13.99 11.84 1.67
N ARG A 201 13.54 12.45 0.58
CA ARG A 201 13.95 12.19 -0.81
C ARG A 201 13.76 10.74 -1.23
N HIS A 202 12.69 10.12 -0.77
CA HIS A 202 12.45 8.71 -1.05
C HIS A 202 12.10 8.45 -2.52
N PHE A 203 11.53 9.42 -3.24
CA PHE A 203 11.19 9.26 -4.66
C PHE A 203 12.43 9.25 -5.54
N SER A 204 13.34 10.21 -5.39
CA SER A 204 14.61 10.24 -6.12
C SER A 204 15.50 9.06 -5.75
N LYS A 205 15.64 8.73 -4.46
CA LYS A 205 16.41 7.56 -4.00
C LYS A 205 15.89 6.25 -4.57
N THR A 206 14.56 6.11 -4.69
CA THR A 206 13.92 4.95 -5.34
C THR A 206 14.34 4.86 -6.80
N ASN A 207 14.20 5.94 -7.55
CA ASN A 207 14.54 5.96 -8.97
C ASN A 207 16.03 5.73 -9.21
N ASP A 208 16.90 6.34 -8.40
CA ASP A 208 18.35 6.12 -8.45
C ASP A 208 18.71 4.64 -8.23
N TYR A 209 18.02 3.99 -7.28
CA TYR A 209 18.25 2.57 -7.02
C TYR A 209 17.75 1.70 -8.17
N LEU A 210 16.53 1.92 -8.68
CA LEU A 210 15.97 1.16 -9.80
C LEU A 210 16.88 1.25 -11.04
N VAL A 211 17.36 2.44 -11.39
CA VAL A 211 18.29 2.64 -12.51
C VAL A 211 19.59 1.86 -12.29
N ARG A 212 20.16 1.87 -11.08
CA ARG A 212 21.35 1.05 -10.75
C ARG A 212 21.11 -0.45 -10.88
N GLN A 213 19.84 -0.91 -10.71
CA GLN A 213 19.45 -2.30 -10.92
C GLN A 213 19.13 -2.60 -12.39
N GLY A 214 19.29 -1.64 -13.31
CA GLY A 214 18.95 -1.80 -14.74
C GLY A 214 17.45 -1.76 -15.02
N LEU A 215 16.65 -1.25 -14.08
CA LEU A 215 15.21 -1.12 -14.19
C LEU A 215 14.81 0.30 -14.58
N GLU A 216 13.69 0.42 -15.30
CA GLU A 216 13.08 1.72 -15.58
C GLU A 216 12.65 2.42 -14.28
N PRO A 217 12.98 3.72 -14.12
CA PRO A 217 12.52 4.49 -12.98
C PRO A 217 11.00 4.62 -12.96
N ILE A 218 10.42 4.90 -11.80
CA ILE A 218 9.00 5.21 -11.70
C ILE A 218 8.78 6.65 -12.17
N ASP A 219 7.85 6.82 -13.09
CA ASP A 219 7.26 8.14 -13.36
C ASP A 219 6.21 8.43 -12.29
N TRP A 220 6.56 9.31 -11.35
CA TRP A 220 5.72 9.68 -10.22
C TRP A 220 4.64 10.72 -10.58
N SER A 221 4.59 11.21 -11.83
CA SER A 221 3.52 12.12 -12.25
C SER A 221 2.17 11.40 -12.31
N LEU A 222 1.08 12.15 -12.15
CA LEU A 222 -0.29 11.66 -12.33
C LEU A 222 -1.00 12.32 -13.53
N SER A 223 -0.23 13.08 -14.30
CA SER A 223 -0.70 13.70 -15.55
C SER A 223 -0.74 12.68 -16.69
#